data_cf8472fab0c80991bcfa60d16f2f9011
#
_entry.id   cf8472fab0c80991bcfa60d16f2f9011
#
_cell.length_a   1.000
_cell.length_b   1.000
_cell.length_c   1.000
_cell.angle_alpha   90.00
_cell.angle_beta   90.00
_cell.angle_gamma   90.00
#
_symmetry.space_group_name_H-M   'P 1'
#
loop_
_entity.id
_entity.type
_entity.pdbx_description
1 polymer ?
#
loop_
_entity_poly.entity_id
_entity_poly.type
_entity_poly.pdbx_seq_one_letter_code
_entity_poly.pdbx_strand_id
1 'polypeptide(L)'
;MYPDFQYLFQALLGTDMPEWLSLFKTFGFLVALSFIAAAYTLVSELKRKEQAGLLSYTEKVVWKGKKATVQDYALQALIGFILAYKIGGIIQNTTVIAANPLAFILSLEGALGIGLLGAIITLAMKYYEEKKNNLEKPVQVKIRIYPHQRINDIVMVAAIGGIVGAKVFNAFETWDQFIKNPIEQLIASSGLTFYGGLIIATLALYRYAKKHQINFEQLCDAAAPGLMLAYGIGRLGCHFAGDGDWGIYNSAYISNPDGTLQQVSTDTFQQVAQQAAPYMTYINNTLAPHMHVAAPSWLPNWLFGMNYAHNVNHEGMPLIDCVGNYCTALPISVFPTPLYEAVVCILLFTLLWKWRTRFSRPLQLFGCYLMLNGAERFFVELIRVNSQYDWGFLHPTQAEIIAVCLMSIGAYFFFRKEQKIQIP
;
A
#
# COMPACT_ATOMS: atom_id res chain seq x y z
N MET A 1 -2.59 -0.46 19.57
CA MET A 1 -2.55 -0.10 18.14
C MET A 1 -3.61 0.93 17.83
N TYR A 2 -3.56 1.48 16.64
CA TYR A 2 -4.48 2.53 16.22
C TYR A 2 -5.17 2.09 14.92
N PRO A 3 -6.16 1.20 14.99
CA PRO A 3 -6.81 0.60 13.81
C PRO A 3 -7.50 1.65 12.93
N ASP A 4 -7.96 2.74 13.54
CA ASP A 4 -8.58 3.87 12.86
C ASP A 4 -8.32 5.21 13.60
N PHE A 5 -8.78 6.31 13.00
CA PHE A 5 -8.55 7.63 13.55
C PHE A 5 -9.30 7.90 14.87
N GLN A 6 -10.38 7.18 15.13
CA GLN A 6 -11.05 7.28 16.43
C GLN A 6 -10.11 6.84 17.56
N TYR A 7 -9.53 5.65 17.44
CA TYR A 7 -8.53 5.12 18.39
C TYR A 7 -7.28 6.00 18.47
N LEU A 8 -6.80 6.50 17.32
CA LEU A 8 -5.62 7.36 17.28
C LEU A 8 -5.83 8.66 18.04
N PHE A 9 -6.92 9.37 17.75
CA PHE A 9 -7.18 10.65 18.41
C PHE A 9 -7.64 10.50 19.87
N GLN A 10 -8.33 9.42 20.20
CA GLN A 10 -8.66 9.10 21.59
C GLN A 10 -7.39 8.87 22.42
N ALA A 11 -6.40 8.15 21.88
CA ALA A 11 -5.12 7.95 22.56
C ALA A 11 -4.29 9.24 22.68
N LEU A 12 -4.35 10.13 21.68
CA LEU A 12 -3.59 11.39 21.68
C LEU A 12 -4.23 12.47 22.57
N LEU A 13 -5.56 12.57 22.62
CA LEU A 13 -6.30 13.65 23.27
C LEU A 13 -6.90 13.25 24.61
N GLY A 14 -6.95 11.94 24.92
CA GLY A 14 -7.49 11.42 26.19
C GLY A 14 -9.00 11.64 26.37
N THR A 15 -9.73 11.89 25.28
CA THR A 15 -11.18 12.14 25.29
C THR A 15 -11.87 11.25 24.28
N ASP A 16 -13.16 10.95 24.54
CA ASP A 16 -13.97 10.20 23.59
C ASP A 16 -14.12 10.95 22.27
N MET A 17 -13.83 10.25 21.19
CA MET A 17 -13.87 10.81 19.84
C MET A 17 -15.13 10.39 19.10
N PRO A 18 -15.66 11.25 18.20
CA PRO A 18 -16.83 10.95 17.40
C PRO A 18 -16.64 9.67 16.56
N GLU A 19 -17.67 8.83 16.49
CA GLU A 19 -17.65 7.54 15.79
C GLU A 19 -17.34 7.65 14.29
N TRP A 20 -17.67 8.79 13.67
CA TRP A 20 -17.37 8.96 12.22
C TRP A 20 -15.86 8.94 11.91
N LEU A 21 -14.98 9.16 12.89
CA LEU A 21 -13.53 9.02 12.71
C LEU A 21 -13.12 7.57 12.46
N SER A 22 -13.90 6.58 12.87
CA SER A 22 -13.65 5.16 12.61
C SER A 22 -13.75 4.77 11.15
N LEU A 23 -14.37 5.62 10.28
CA LEU A 23 -14.35 5.47 8.82
C LEU A 23 -12.95 5.58 8.24
N PHE A 24 -12.08 6.37 8.86
CA PHE A 24 -10.72 6.57 8.42
C PHE A 24 -9.81 5.51 9.02
N LYS A 25 -9.72 4.37 8.34
CA LYS A 25 -8.83 3.29 8.74
C LYS A 25 -7.38 3.71 8.57
N THR A 26 -6.57 3.56 9.61
CA THR A 26 -5.16 4.00 9.63
C THR A 26 -4.33 3.33 8.54
N PHE A 27 -4.53 2.04 8.30
CA PHE A 27 -3.89 1.32 7.22
C PHE A 27 -4.20 1.96 5.85
N GLY A 28 -5.50 2.12 5.54
CA GLY A 28 -5.93 2.72 4.27
C GLY A 28 -5.42 4.14 4.06
N PHE A 29 -5.39 4.95 5.13
CA PHE A 29 -4.84 6.30 5.07
C PHE A 29 -3.33 6.30 4.76
N LEU A 30 -2.54 5.43 5.43
CA LEU A 30 -1.10 5.35 5.20
C LEU A 30 -0.79 4.75 3.81
N VAL A 31 -1.59 3.82 3.32
CA VAL A 31 -1.48 3.35 1.93
C VAL A 31 -1.76 4.50 0.94
N ALA A 32 -2.81 5.30 1.15
CA ALA A 32 -3.08 6.46 0.30
C ALA A 32 -1.93 7.49 0.35
N LEU A 33 -1.39 7.75 1.55
CA LEU A 33 -0.23 8.61 1.73
C LEU A 33 1.02 8.06 1.02
N SER A 34 1.21 6.75 0.99
CA SER A 34 2.31 6.10 0.26
C SER A 34 2.23 6.36 -1.24
N PHE A 35 1.03 6.28 -1.84
CA PHE A 35 0.82 6.64 -3.24
C PHE A 35 1.11 8.12 -3.53
N ILE A 36 0.69 9.02 -2.65
CA ILE A 36 0.97 10.47 -2.79
C ILE A 36 2.48 10.74 -2.71
N ALA A 37 3.17 10.11 -1.75
CA ALA A 37 4.61 10.24 -1.58
C ALA A 37 5.37 9.69 -2.80
N ALA A 38 4.97 8.52 -3.30
CA ALA A 38 5.53 7.94 -4.52
C ALA A 38 5.28 8.82 -5.75
N ALA A 39 4.08 9.37 -5.90
CA ALA A 39 3.75 10.28 -7.00
C ALA A 39 4.59 11.55 -6.95
N TYR A 40 4.74 12.17 -5.78
CA TYR A 40 5.55 13.37 -5.60
C TYR A 40 7.03 13.15 -5.95
N THR A 41 7.61 12.05 -5.44
CA THR A 41 9.00 11.68 -5.75
C THR A 41 9.18 11.35 -7.22
N LEU A 42 8.23 10.63 -7.84
CA LEU A 42 8.24 10.31 -9.26
C LEU A 42 8.16 11.57 -10.13
N VAL A 43 7.28 12.53 -9.82
CA VAL A 43 7.20 13.82 -10.53
C VAL A 43 8.52 14.56 -10.47
N SER A 44 9.13 14.63 -9.27
CA SER A 44 10.41 15.32 -9.08
C SER A 44 11.51 14.68 -9.94
N GLU A 45 11.56 13.35 -9.99
CA GLU A 45 12.58 12.63 -10.72
C GLU A 45 12.34 12.65 -12.24
N LEU A 46 11.08 12.58 -12.69
CA LEU A 46 10.74 12.76 -14.11
C LEU A 46 11.14 14.15 -14.60
N LYS A 47 10.83 15.21 -13.85
CA LYS A 47 11.26 16.58 -14.20
C LYS A 47 12.78 16.69 -14.31
N ARG A 48 13.53 16.10 -13.39
CA ARG A 48 14.99 16.08 -13.44
C ARG A 48 15.51 15.38 -14.69
N LYS A 49 14.93 14.20 -15.03
CA LYS A 49 15.32 13.42 -16.23
C LYS A 49 14.93 14.14 -17.53
N GLU A 50 13.83 14.86 -17.57
CA GLU A 50 13.42 15.72 -18.70
C GLU A 50 14.41 16.87 -18.90
N GLN A 51 14.80 17.56 -17.82
CA GLN A 51 15.83 18.61 -17.87
C GLN A 51 17.20 18.09 -18.30
N ALA A 52 17.53 16.85 -17.96
CA ALA A 52 18.75 16.18 -18.40
C ALA A 52 18.68 15.63 -19.83
N GLY A 53 17.54 15.79 -20.54
CA GLY A 53 17.37 15.30 -21.92
C GLY A 53 17.19 13.77 -22.04
N LEU A 54 17.00 13.06 -20.90
CA LEU A 54 16.83 11.60 -20.88
C LEU A 54 15.40 11.15 -21.23
N LEU A 55 14.42 12.07 -21.09
CA LEU A 55 13.03 11.88 -21.43
C LEU A 55 12.56 13.00 -22.33
N SER A 56 11.88 12.63 -23.42
CA SER A 56 11.33 13.58 -24.39
C SER A 56 9.83 13.80 -24.18
N TYR A 57 9.32 14.92 -24.72
CA TYR A 57 7.90 15.21 -24.77
C TYR A 57 7.23 14.51 -25.96
N THR A 58 5.93 14.34 -25.88
CA THR A 58 5.08 13.95 -27.01
C THR A 58 4.24 15.15 -27.45
N GLU A 59 4.08 15.35 -28.78
CA GLU A 59 3.20 16.37 -29.28
C GLU A 59 1.77 15.81 -29.45
N LYS A 60 0.80 16.55 -28.93
CA LYS A 60 -0.62 16.26 -29.12
C LYS A 60 -1.34 17.48 -29.69
N VAL A 61 -2.11 17.27 -30.76
CA VAL A 61 -2.99 18.31 -31.28
C VAL A 61 -4.27 18.32 -30.45
N VAL A 62 -4.56 19.46 -29.83
CA VAL A 62 -5.76 19.67 -29.00
C VAL A 62 -6.54 20.85 -29.56
N TRP A 63 -7.85 20.71 -29.59
CA TRP A 63 -8.74 21.81 -29.94
C TRP A 63 -8.92 22.72 -28.71
N LYS A 64 -8.49 23.96 -28.81
CA LYS A 64 -8.74 25.00 -27.82
C LYS A 64 -9.99 25.78 -28.18
N GLY A 65 -10.86 26.02 -27.20
CA GLY A 65 -12.10 26.74 -27.40
C GLY A 65 -13.24 25.95 -28.06
N LYS A 66 -13.11 24.61 -28.14
CA LYS A 66 -14.21 23.74 -28.61
C LYS A 66 -15.30 23.69 -27.53
N LYS A 67 -16.55 23.86 -27.91
CA LYS A 67 -17.70 23.68 -27.02
C LYS A 67 -17.77 22.24 -26.52
N ALA A 68 -18.14 22.06 -25.26
CA ALA A 68 -18.40 20.76 -24.72
C ALA A 68 -19.57 20.08 -25.39
N THR A 69 -19.48 18.79 -25.59
CA THR A 69 -20.57 17.99 -26.17
C THR A 69 -21.60 17.65 -25.10
N VAL A 70 -22.80 17.25 -25.51
CA VAL A 70 -23.82 16.72 -24.58
C VAL A 70 -23.27 15.53 -23.79
N GLN A 71 -22.41 14.70 -24.40
CA GLN A 71 -21.76 13.57 -23.72
C GLN A 71 -20.82 14.04 -22.63
N ASP A 72 -20.05 15.12 -22.81
CA ASP A 72 -19.14 15.69 -21.80
C ASP A 72 -19.95 16.18 -20.58
N TYR A 73 -21.09 16.85 -20.80
CA TYR A 73 -22.00 17.27 -19.74
C TYR A 73 -22.65 16.08 -19.02
N ALA A 74 -23.11 15.08 -19.76
CA ALA A 74 -23.74 13.88 -19.18
C ALA A 74 -22.73 13.10 -18.31
N LEU A 75 -21.49 12.92 -18.79
CA LEU A 75 -20.43 12.26 -18.04
C LEU A 75 -20.07 13.04 -16.76
N GLN A 76 -19.96 14.38 -16.88
CA GLN A 76 -19.65 15.23 -15.73
C GLN A 76 -20.76 15.18 -14.67
N ALA A 77 -22.03 15.21 -15.10
CA ALA A 77 -23.18 15.07 -14.22
C ALA A 77 -23.22 13.70 -13.53
N LEU A 78 -22.93 12.63 -14.28
CA LEU A 78 -22.89 11.27 -13.73
C LEU A 78 -21.81 11.12 -12.67
N ILE A 79 -20.59 11.61 -12.95
CA ILE A 79 -19.48 11.59 -11.97
C ILE A 79 -19.85 12.38 -10.72
N GLY A 80 -20.37 13.60 -10.89
CA GLY A 80 -20.81 14.45 -9.78
C GLY A 80 -21.93 13.82 -8.96
N PHE A 81 -22.90 13.19 -9.64
CA PHE A 81 -23.96 12.45 -8.99
C PHE A 81 -23.44 11.29 -8.15
N ILE A 82 -22.65 10.39 -8.74
CA ILE A 82 -22.15 9.19 -8.04
C ILE A 82 -21.31 9.57 -6.83
N LEU A 83 -20.40 10.53 -6.98
CA LEU A 83 -19.54 10.96 -5.86
C LEU A 83 -20.37 11.56 -4.73
N ALA A 84 -21.25 12.52 -5.03
CA ALA A 84 -22.05 13.17 -4.01
C ALA A 84 -23.11 12.21 -3.41
N TYR A 85 -23.67 11.29 -4.20
CA TYR A 85 -24.59 10.25 -3.76
C TYR A 85 -23.96 9.35 -2.68
N LYS A 86 -22.73 8.89 -2.94
CA LYS A 86 -21.97 8.04 -1.99
C LYS A 86 -21.52 8.83 -0.77
N ILE A 87 -20.97 10.02 -0.95
CA ILE A 87 -20.54 10.88 0.16
C ILE A 87 -21.76 11.22 1.06
N GLY A 88 -22.89 11.56 0.47
CA GLY A 88 -24.12 11.83 1.19
C GLY A 88 -24.64 10.64 1.99
N GLY A 89 -24.55 9.43 1.41
CA GLY A 89 -24.91 8.19 2.11
C GLY A 89 -23.99 7.92 3.31
N ILE A 90 -22.70 8.18 3.18
CA ILE A 90 -21.73 8.07 4.27
C ILE A 90 -22.10 9.02 5.42
N ILE A 91 -22.45 10.26 5.12
CA ILE A 91 -22.81 11.26 6.13
C ILE A 91 -24.09 10.86 6.88
N GLN A 92 -25.05 10.23 6.20
CA GLN A 92 -26.34 9.83 6.80
C GLN A 92 -26.25 8.56 7.66
N ASN A 93 -25.37 7.62 7.34
CA ASN A 93 -25.30 6.28 7.96
C ASN A 93 -23.87 5.91 8.38
N THR A 94 -23.17 6.82 9.00
CA THR A 94 -21.73 6.72 9.30
C THR A 94 -21.38 5.44 10.08
N THR A 95 -22.12 5.11 11.12
CA THR A 95 -21.85 3.97 12.02
C THR A 95 -21.99 2.62 11.33
N VAL A 96 -23.03 2.46 10.52
CA VAL A 96 -23.28 1.20 9.76
C VAL A 96 -22.21 1.01 8.68
N ILE A 97 -21.81 2.10 8.02
CA ILE A 97 -20.84 2.06 6.93
C ILE A 97 -19.41 1.86 7.47
N ALA A 98 -19.10 2.33 8.68
CA ALA A 98 -17.80 2.13 9.31
C ALA A 98 -17.46 0.63 9.50
N ALA A 99 -18.46 -0.23 9.66
CA ALA A 99 -18.26 -1.68 9.78
C ALA A 99 -17.81 -2.32 8.46
N ASN A 100 -18.35 -1.89 7.32
CA ASN A 100 -17.95 -2.42 6.00
C ASN A 100 -18.02 -1.33 4.90
N PRO A 101 -17.04 -0.43 4.82
CA PRO A 101 -17.03 0.69 3.86
C PRO A 101 -17.04 0.22 2.39
N LEU A 102 -16.37 -0.89 2.08
CA LEU A 102 -16.28 -1.39 0.71
C LEU A 102 -17.63 -1.93 0.22
N ALA A 103 -18.35 -2.67 1.06
CA ALA A 103 -19.69 -3.15 0.72
C ALA A 103 -20.63 -1.98 0.40
N PHE A 104 -20.55 -0.88 1.15
CA PHE A 104 -21.31 0.32 0.88
C PHE A 104 -20.91 0.99 -0.45
N ILE A 105 -19.62 1.14 -0.73
CA ILE A 105 -19.12 1.74 -1.98
C ILE A 105 -19.66 0.96 -3.20
N LEU A 106 -19.71 -0.36 -3.10
CA LEU A 106 -20.16 -1.25 -4.17
C LEU A 106 -21.69 -1.47 -4.18
N SER A 107 -22.41 -1.11 -3.11
CA SER A 107 -23.86 -1.21 -3.03
C SER A 107 -24.55 -0.13 -3.91
N LEU A 108 -25.86 -0.25 -4.06
CA LEU A 108 -26.67 0.79 -4.68
C LEU A 108 -27.21 1.83 -3.67
N GLU A 109 -26.78 1.74 -2.41
CA GLU A 109 -27.19 2.66 -1.35
C GLU A 109 -26.46 4.00 -1.44
N GLY A 110 -27.14 5.09 -1.04
CA GLY A 110 -26.60 6.44 -1.01
C GLY A 110 -27.70 7.50 -0.79
N ALA A 111 -27.33 8.77 -0.80
CA ALA A 111 -28.23 9.90 -0.58
C ALA A 111 -28.66 10.55 -1.91
N LEU A 112 -29.85 10.23 -2.41
CA LEU A 112 -30.33 10.65 -3.73
C LEU A 112 -30.38 12.17 -3.90
N GLY A 113 -30.86 12.91 -2.87
CA GLY A 113 -30.90 14.37 -2.90
C GLY A 113 -29.53 15.02 -2.99
N ILE A 114 -28.55 14.49 -2.22
CA ILE A 114 -27.17 14.98 -2.27
C ILE A 114 -26.50 14.61 -3.61
N GLY A 115 -26.81 13.44 -4.15
CA GLY A 115 -26.37 13.05 -5.50
C GLY A 115 -26.84 14.01 -6.59
N LEU A 116 -28.11 14.39 -6.58
CA LEU A 116 -28.67 15.36 -7.53
C LEU A 116 -28.01 16.75 -7.38
N LEU A 117 -27.77 17.20 -6.15
CA LEU A 117 -27.04 18.45 -5.91
C LEU A 117 -25.61 18.37 -6.48
N GLY A 118 -24.93 17.26 -6.29
CA GLY A 118 -23.59 17.03 -6.86
C GLY A 118 -23.58 17.10 -8.40
N ALA A 119 -24.57 16.50 -9.05
CA ALA A 119 -24.75 16.62 -10.51
C ALA A 119 -24.92 18.08 -10.94
N ILE A 120 -25.80 18.83 -10.27
CA ILE A 120 -26.05 20.25 -10.59
C ILE A 120 -24.78 21.08 -10.40
N ILE A 121 -24.04 20.90 -9.30
CA ILE A 121 -22.80 21.62 -9.02
C ILE A 121 -21.75 21.34 -10.11
N THR A 122 -21.55 20.08 -10.47
CA THR A 122 -20.56 19.73 -11.49
C THR A 122 -20.95 20.20 -12.89
N LEU A 123 -22.24 20.19 -13.23
CA LEU A 123 -22.76 20.80 -14.46
C LEU A 123 -22.52 22.32 -14.49
N ALA A 124 -22.80 23.01 -13.39
CA ALA A 124 -22.56 24.45 -13.29
C ALA A 124 -21.06 24.76 -13.43
N MET A 125 -20.19 24.01 -12.75
CA MET A 125 -18.73 24.15 -12.90
C MET A 125 -18.29 23.96 -14.34
N LYS A 126 -18.81 22.93 -15.04
CA LYS A 126 -18.50 22.68 -16.44
C LYS A 126 -18.96 23.80 -17.35
N TYR A 127 -20.16 24.33 -17.13
CA TYR A 127 -20.70 25.47 -17.87
C TYR A 127 -19.83 26.73 -17.69
N TYR A 128 -19.43 27.05 -16.45
CA TYR A 128 -18.53 28.18 -16.17
C TYR A 128 -17.15 28.01 -16.79
N GLU A 129 -16.58 26.79 -16.74
CA GLU A 129 -15.31 26.46 -17.39
C GLU A 129 -15.41 26.68 -18.91
N GLU A 130 -16.48 26.17 -19.53
CA GLU A 130 -16.72 26.35 -20.96
C GLU A 130 -16.86 27.84 -21.32
N LYS A 131 -17.66 28.59 -20.56
CA LYS A 131 -17.86 30.03 -20.79
C LYS A 131 -16.54 30.81 -20.73
N LYS A 132 -15.63 30.42 -19.82
CA LYS A 132 -14.32 31.04 -19.68
C LYS A 132 -13.35 30.67 -20.81
N ASN A 133 -13.42 29.44 -21.30
CA ASN A 133 -12.45 28.89 -22.26
C ASN A 133 -12.98 28.86 -23.71
N ASN A 134 -14.23 29.26 -23.96
CA ASN A 134 -14.85 29.24 -25.29
C ASN A 134 -14.23 30.34 -26.18
N LEU A 135 -13.84 29.95 -27.38
CA LEU A 135 -13.40 30.85 -28.42
C LEU A 135 -14.44 30.84 -29.54
N GLU A 136 -14.67 32.00 -30.20
CA GLU A 136 -15.60 32.12 -31.33
C GLU A 136 -15.27 31.11 -32.45
N LYS A 137 -13.97 30.83 -32.65
CA LYS A 137 -13.49 29.80 -33.58
C LYS A 137 -12.55 28.88 -32.87
N PRO A 138 -12.84 27.57 -32.77
CA PRO A 138 -11.92 26.60 -32.20
C PRO A 138 -10.59 26.56 -32.98
N VAL A 139 -9.48 26.62 -32.27
CA VAL A 139 -8.15 26.60 -32.87
C VAL A 139 -7.44 25.29 -32.50
N GLN A 140 -6.83 24.65 -33.50
CA GLN A 140 -5.94 23.52 -33.25
C GLN A 140 -4.60 24.04 -32.72
N VAL A 141 -4.23 23.59 -31.51
CA VAL A 141 -2.95 23.93 -30.90
C VAL A 141 -2.15 22.65 -30.67
N LYS A 142 -0.93 22.61 -31.15
CA LYS A 142 0.02 21.56 -30.78
C LYS A 142 0.55 21.84 -29.38
N ILE A 143 0.26 20.99 -28.43
CA ILE A 143 0.81 21.07 -27.07
C ILE A 143 1.87 20.00 -26.89
N ARG A 144 2.92 20.34 -26.16
CA ARG A 144 3.97 19.42 -25.74
C ARG A 144 3.56 18.86 -24.39
N ILE A 145 3.45 17.54 -24.30
CA ILE A 145 3.10 16.83 -23.06
C ILE A 145 4.33 16.08 -22.60
N TYR A 146 4.85 16.49 -21.45
CA TYR A 146 5.98 15.86 -20.79
C TYR A 146 5.54 14.66 -19.91
N PRO A 147 6.39 13.66 -19.69
CA PRO A 147 6.07 12.51 -18.83
C PRO A 147 5.60 12.89 -17.43
N HIS A 148 6.17 13.90 -16.78
CA HIS A 148 5.72 14.34 -15.44
C HIS A 148 4.28 14.86 -15.42
N GLN A 149 3.77 15.39 -16.53
CA GLN A 149 2.37 15.87 -16.66
C GLN A 149 1.36 14.71 -16.76
N ARG A 150 1.83 13.48 -16.99
CA ARG A 150 1.02 12.26 -17.06
C ARG A 150 1.01 11.47 -15.75
N ILE A 151 1.45 12.06 -14.65
CA ILE A 151 1.59 11.36 -13.37
C ILE A 151 0.27 10.74 -12.90
N ASN A 152 -0.84 11.47 -13.05
CA ASN A 152 -2.16 10.98 -12.66
C ASN A 152 -2.55 9.71 -13.44
N ASP A 153 -2.27 9.69 -14.74
CA ASP A 153 -2.52 8.53 -15.58
C ASP A 153 -1.60 7.36 -15.18
N ILE A 154 -0.31 7.62 -14.94
CA ILE A 154 0.68 6.61 -14.53
C ILE A 154 0.25 5.97 -13.20
N VAL A 155 -0.09 6.79 -12.21
CA VAL A 155 -0.55 6.30 -10.89
C VAL A 155 -1.86 5.53 -11.00
N MET A 156 -2.81 6.02 -11.81
CA MET A 156 -4.09 5.36 -12.04
C MET A 156 -3.90 3.99 -12.72
N VAL A 157 -3.07 3.93 -13.76
CA VAL A 157 -2.76 2.66 -14.46
C VAL A 157 -2.07 1.67 -13.51
N ALA A 158 -1.14 2.15 -12.66
CA ALA A 158 -0.49 1.33 -11.65
C ALA A 158 -1.48 0.80 -10.61
N ALA A 159 -2.35 1.67 -10.09
CA ALA A 159 -3.34 1.30 -9.06
C ALA A 159 -4.38 0.31 -9.60
N ILE A 160 -4.98 0.60 -10.75
CA ILE A 160 -5.97 -0.29 -11.38
C ILE A 160 -5.32 -1.62 -11.77
N GLY A 161 -4.15 -1.58 -12.42
CA GLY A 161 -3.40 -2.78 -12.80
C GLY A 161 -3.02 -3.62 -11.58
N GLY A 162 -2.63 -2.95 -10.48
CA GLY A 162 -2.30 -3.58 -9.20
C GLY A 162 -3.50 -4.31 -8.59
N ILE A 163 -4.63 -3.64 -8.45
CA ILE A 163 -5.86 -4.23 -7.88
C ILE A 163 -6.35 -5.40 -8.74
N VAL A 164 -6.47 -5.20 -10.06
CA VAL A 164 -6.90 -6.25 -10.98
C VAL A 164 -5.97 -7.45 -10.93
N GLY A 165 -4.66 -7.21 -10.98
CA GLY A 165 -3.66 -8.27 -10.91
C GLY A 165 -3.70 -9.04 -9.58
N ALA A 166 -3.82 -8.32 -8.46
CA ALA A 166 -3.91 -8.94 -7.14
C ALA A 166 -5.15 -9.84 -7.03
N LYS A 167 -6.30 -9.41 -7.55
CA LYS A 167 -7.55 -10.20 -7.57
C LYS A 167 -7.49 -11.40 -8.49
N VAL A 168 -6.95 -11.22 -9.70
CA VAL A 168 -6.83 -12.32 -10.68
C VAL A 168 -5.92 -13.42 -10.14
N PHE A 169 -4.76 -13.07 -9.58
CA PHE A 169 -3.85 -14.06 -9.03
C PHE A 169 -4.39 -14.72 -7.77
N ASN A 170 -5.07 -13.99 -6.90
CA ASN A 170 -5.78 -14.58 -5.76
C ASN A 170 -6.82 -15.62 -6.22
N ALA A 171 -7.58 -15.31 -7.26
CA ALA A 171 -8.54 -16.26 -7.82
C ALA A 171 -7.87 -17.55 -8.31
N PHE A 172 -6.65 -17.48 -8.85
CA PHE A 172 -5.88 -18.67 -9.21
C PHE A 172 -5.33 -19.41 -7.99
N GLU A 173 -4.88 -18.73 -6.96
CA GLU A 173 -4.37 -19.35 -5.72
C GLU A 173 -5.48 -20.03 -4.91
N THR A 174 -6.69 -19.48 -4.94
CA THR A 174 -7.86 -19.98 -4.21
C THR A 174 -8.94 -20.52 -5.15
N TRP A 175 -8.55 -21.24 -6.20
CA TRP A 175 -9.43 -21.65 -7.30
C TRP A 175 -10.69 -22.39 -6.86
N ASP A 176 -10.56 -23.32 -5.90
CA ASP A 176 -11.69 -24.11 -5.37
C ASP A 176 -12.74 -23.24 -4.65
N GLN A 177 -12.31 -22.13 -4.04
CA GLN A 177 -13.21 -21.17 -3.40
C GLN A 177 -13.78 -20.20 -4.44
N PHE A 178 -12.96 -19.81 -5.42
CA PHE A 178 -13.39 -18.91 -6.49
C PHE A 178 -14.51 -19.49 -7.34
N ILE A 179 -14.44 -20.76 -7.72
CA ILE A 179 -15.51 -21.43 -8.49
C ILE A 179 -16.84 -21.44 -7.74
N LYS A 180 -16.81 -21.55 -6.40
CA LYS A 180 -18.04 -21.60 -5.59
C LYS A 180 -18.73 -20.24 -5.51
N ASN A 181 -17.97 -19.15 -5.30
CA ASN A 181 -18.49 -17.80 -5.11
C ASN A 181 -17.65 -16.74 -5.85
N PRO A 182 -17.64 -16.69 -7.19
CA PRO A 182 -16.73 -15.84 -7.95
C PRO A 182 -16.97 -14.34 -7.72
N ILE A 183 -18.23 -13.92 -7.64
CA ILE A 183 -18.59 -12.51 -7.47
C ILE A 183 -18.17 -12.02 -6.08
N GLU A 184 -18.44 -12.79 -5.05
CA GLU A 184 -18.08 -12.46 -3.67
C GLU A 184 -16.56 -12.32 -3.51
N GLN A 185 -15.78 -13.23 -4.07
CA GLN A 185 -14.32 -13.19 -4.02
C GLN A 185 -13.73 -11.98 -4.78
N LEU A 186 -14.30 -11.61 -5.92
CA LEU A 186 -13.84 -10.43 -6.67
C LEU A 186 -14.15 -9.11 -5.94
N ILE A 187 -15.29 -9.07 -5.22
CA ILE A 187 -15.75 -7.85 -4.52
C ILE A 187 -15.16 -7.76 -3.10
N ALA A 188 -14.79 -8.88 -2.47
CA ALA A 188 -14.25 -8.89 -1.11
C ALA A 188 -13.07 -7.92 -0.96
N SER A 189 -12.94 -7.29 0.20
CA SER A 189 -11.79 -6.43 0.53
C SER A 189 -10.51 -7.22 0.79
N SER A 190 -10.64 -8.49 1.18
CA SER A 190 -9.56 -9.45 1.38
C SER A 190 -9.23 -10.22 0.08
N GLY A 191 -8.23 -11.08 0.13
CA GLY A 191 -7.82 -11.89 -1.01
C GLY A 191 -7.13 -11.05 -2.09
N LEU A 192 -5.99 -10.48 -1.76
CA LEU A 192 -5.16 -9.67 -2.65
C LEU A 192 -3.75 -10.26 -2.68
N THR A 193 -3.39 -10.92 -3.79
CA THR A 193 -2.04 -11.46 -3.98
C THR A 193 -1.10 -10.35 -4.46
N PHE A 194 -0.14 -10.00 -3.63
CA PHE A 194 0.80 -8.90 -3.90
C PHE A 194 1.54 -9.05 -5.23
N TYR A 195 2.06 -10.24 -5.52
CA TYR A 195 2.85 -10.48 -6.74
C TYR A 195 2.02 -10.39 -8.01
N GLY A 196 0.78 -10.85 -7.98
CA GLY A 196 -0.15 -10.68 -9.09
C GLY A 196 -0.38 -9.22 -9.43
N GLY A 197 -0.56 -8.41 -8.39
CA GLY A 197 -0.67 -6.96 -8.53
C GLY A 197 0.57 -6.32 -9.16
N LEU A 198 1.75 -6.69 -8.69
CA LEU A 198 3.02 -6.17 -9.20
C LEU A 198 3.24 -6.51 -10.69
N ILE A 199 2.98 -7.75 -11.07
CA ILE A 199 3.16 -8.23 -12.45
C ILE A 199 2.22 -7.48 -13.42
N ILE A 200 0.91 -7.44 -13.10
CA ILE A 200 -0.08 -6.81 -13.99
C ILE A 200 0.11 -5.30 -14.03
N ALA A 201 0.40 -4.65 -12.91
CA ALA A 201 0.73 -3.21 -12.89
C ALA A 201 1.94 -2.89 -13.76
N THR A 202 3.01 -3.69 -13.67
CA THR A 202 4.22 -3.50 -14.49
C THR A 202 3.92 -3.67 -15.97
N LEU A 203 3.16 -4.69 -16.37
CA LEU A 203 2.75 -4.90 -17.75
C LEU A 203 1.85 -3.79 -18.28
N ALA A 204 0.92 -3.31 -17.47
CA ALA A 204 0.04 -2.19 -17.82
C ALA A 204 0.83 -0.89 -18.00
N LEU A 205 1.76 -0.60 -17.09
CA LEU A 205 2.66 0.55 -17.19
C LEU A 205 3.60 0.46 -18.39
N TYR A 206 4.13 -0.72 -18.70
CA TYR A 206 4.94 -0.92 -19.90
C TYR A 206 4.15 -0.61 -21.19
N ARG A 207 2.91 -1.13 -21.29
CA ARG A 207 2.02 -0.82 -22.41
C ARG A 207 1.67 0.67 -22.49
N TYR A 208 1.40 1.29 -21.34
CA TYR A 208 1.11 2.72 -21.26
C TYR A 208 2.32 3.55 -21.72
N ALA A 209 3.51 3.25 -21.20
CA ALA A 209 4.75 3.94 -21.57
C ALA A 209 5.04 3.81 -23.07
N LYS A 210 4.90 2.61 -23.65
CA LYS A 210 5.08 2.36 -25.10
C LYS A 210 4.06 3.17 -25.92
N LYS A 211 2.78 3.20 -25.52
CA LYS A 211 1.72 3.97 -26.20
C LYS A 211 2.01 5.47 -26.22
N HIS A 212 2.62 5.99 -25.16
CA HIS A 212 2.90 7.41 -24.98
C HIS A 212 4.36 7.78 -25.26
N GLN A 213 5.13 6.88 -25.86
CA GLN A 213 6.55 7.09 -26.24
C GLN A 213 7.44 7.50 -25.06
N ILE A 214 7.11 7.02 -23.85
CA ILE A 214 7.91 7.20 -22.66
C ILE A 214 8.93 6.06 -22.60
N ASN A 215 10.21 6.37 -22.44
CA ASN A 215 11.23 5.36 -22.24
C ASN A 215 10.98 4.64 -20.90
N PHE A 216 10.61 3.34 -20.99
CA PHE A 216 10.21 2.56 -19.82
C PHE A 216 11.37 2.31 -18.85
N GLU A 217 12.59 2.12 -19.35
CA GLU A 217 13.78 1.94 -18.51
C GLU A 217 14.05 3.20 -17.66
N GLN A 218 13.88 4.39 -18.24
CA GLN A 218 14.02 5.65 -17.54
C GLN A 218 12.86 5.89 -16.55
N LEU A 219 11.66 5.40 -16.87
CA LEU A 219 10.51 5.45 -15.96
C LEU A 219 10.74 4.55 -14.75
N CYS A 220 11.29 3.33 -14.93
CA CYS A 220 11.65 2.43 -13.83
C CYS A 220 12.67 3.07 -12.89
N ASP A 221 13.73 3.67 -13.43
CA ASP A 221 14.72 4.39 -12.62
C ASP A 221 14.11 5.58 -11.87
N ALA A 222 13.20 6.32 -12.52
CA ALA A 222 12.52 7.44 -11.87
C ALA A 222 11.59 6.99 -10.74
N ALA A 223 10.98 5.82 -10.87
CA ALA A 223 10.08 5.25 -9.87
C ALA A 223 10.81 4.63 -8.67
N ALA A 224 12.03 4.12 -8.86
CA ALA A 224 12.75 3.32 -7.88
C ALA A 224 12.82 3.93 -6.46
N PRO A 225 13.21 5.19 -6.24
CA PRO A 225 13.19 5.76 -4.90
C PRO A 225 11.78 5.89 -4.32
N GLY A 226 10.81 6.30 -5.15
CA GLY A 226 9.42 6.45 -4.73
C GLY A 226 8.78 5.12 -4.30
N LEU A 227 9.11 4.02 -4.97
CA LEU A 227 8.65 2.68 -4.60
C LEU A 227 9.18 2.26 -3.23
N MET A 228 10.47 2.53 -2.94
CA MET A 228 11.05 2.23 -1.63
C MET A 228 10.38 3.05 -0.50
N LEU A 229 10.13 4.33 -0.75
CA LEU A 229 9.41 5.19 0.20
C LEU A 229 7.98 4.72 0.44
N ALA A 230 7.26 4.38 -0.64
CA ALA A 230 5.90 3.89 -0.55
C ALA A 230 5.82 2.57 0.24
N TYR A 231 6.78 1.67 0.03
CA TYR A 231 6.87 0.44 0.79
C TYR A 231 7.05 0.73 2.30
N GLY A 232 8.00 1.59 2.68
CA GLY A 232 8.21 1.97 4.08
C GLY A 232 6.97 2.61 4.73
N ILE A 233 6.28 3.53 4.04
CA ILE A 233 5.03 4.14 4.54
C ILE A 233 3.92 3.09 4.65
N GLY A 234 3.80 2.17 3.69
CA GLY A 234 2.85 1.07 3.74
C GLY A 234 3.07 0.18 4.97
N ARG A 235 4.34 -0.13 5.30
CA ARG A 235 4.69 -0.92 6.49
C ARG A 235 4.38 -0.20 7.81
N LEU A 236 4.43 1.13 7.85
CA LEU A 236 3.87 1.86 9.00
C LEU A 236 2.35 1.64 9.12
N GLY A 237 1.65 1.49 7.99
CA GLY A 237 0.23 1.12 7.98
C GLY A 237 -0.02 -0.23 8.65
N CYS A 238 0.75 -1.26 8.28
CA CYS A 238 0.71 -2.58 8.91
C CYS A 238 0.98 -2.49 10.41
N HIS A 239 2.02 -1.74 10.78
CA HIS A 239 2.41 -1.57 12.19
C HIS A 239 1.31 -0.93 13.03
N PHE A 240 0.77 0.23 12.59
CA PHE A 240 -0.23 0.96 13.36
C PHE A 240 -1.59 0.27 13.40
N ALA A 241 -1.97 -0.45 12.35
CA ALA A 241 -3.20 -1.21 12.33
C ALA A 241 -3.12 -2.52 13.12
N GLY A 242 -1.91 -3.12 13.19
CA GLY A 242 -1.74 -4.46 13.75
C GLY A 242 -2.42 -5.50 12.85
N ASP A 243 -1.98 -5.60 11.60
CA ASP A 243 -2.61 -6.43 10.56
C ASP A 243 -2.07 -7.86 10.44
N GLY A 244 -1.30 -8.33 11.42
CA GLY A 244 -0.78 -9.70 11.46
C GLY A 244 0.62 -9.88 10.86
N ASP A 245 1.19 -8.84 10.28
CA ASP A 245 2.51 -8.88 9.61
C ASP A 245 3.72 -8.81 10.56
N TRP A 246 3.49 -9.11 11.85
CA TRP A 246 4.54 -9.12 12.87
C TRP A 246 5.52 -10.29 12.76
N GLY A 247 6.58 -10.23 13.58
CA GLY A 247 7.63 -11.26 13.62
C GLY A 247 7.34 -12.42 14.56
N ILE A 248 8.36 -13.24 14.79
CA ILE A 248 8.34 -14.34 15.74
C ILE A 248 8.09 -13.82 17.16
N TYR A 249 7.69 -14.73 18.07
CA TYR A 249 7.47 -14.38 19.46
C TYR A 249 8.77 -13.95 20.15
N ASN A 250 8.67 -12.92 21.00
CA ASN A 250 9.71 -12.58 21.95
C ASN A 250 9.33 -13.06 23.36
N SER A 251 9.92 -14.17 23.79
CA SER A 251 9.62 -14.81 25.07
C SER A 251 10.10 -14.03 26.30
N ALA A 252 10.75 -12.87 26.11
CA ALA A 252 11.13 -11.99 27.22
C ALA A 252 9.97 -11.15 27.76
N TYR A 253 8.82 -11.08 27.04
CA TYR A 253 7.69 -10.26 27.44
C TYR A 253 6.37 -11.00 27.25
N ILE A 254 5.49 -10.89 28.25
CA ILE A 254 4.10 -11.34 28.21
C ILE A 254 3.15 -10.16 28.30
N SER A 255 1.92 -10.36 27.88
CA SER A 255 0.84 -9.36 28.00
C SER A 255 0.04 -9.60 29.25
N ASN A 256 -0.19 -8.54 30.02
CA ASN A 256 -1.18 -8.55 31.08
C ASN A 256 -2.58 -8.40 30.46
N PRO A 257 -3.66 -8.80 31.20
CA PRO A 257 -5.02 -8.68 30.74
C PRO A 257 -5.48 -7.23 30.44
N ASP A 258 -4.80 -6.23 30.98
CA ASP A 258 -5.01 -4.80 30.70
C ASP A 258 -4.29 -4.31 29.41
N GLY A 259 -3.57 -5.19 28.72
CA GLY A 259 -2.81 -4.88 27.52
C GLY A 259 -1.40 -4.30 27.77
N THR A 260 -0.95 -4.19 29.03
CA THR A 260 0.42 -3.78 29.34
C THR A 260 1.40 -4.95 29.15
N LEU A 261 2.68 -4.64 28.88
CA LEU A 261 3.74 -5.63 28.73
C LEU A 261 4.53 -5.77 30.04
N GLN A 262 4.79 -7.03 30.42
CA GLN A 262 5.61 -7.39 31.57
C GLN A 262 6.79 -8.23 31.09
N GLN A 263 8.00 -7.88 31.53
CA GLN A 263 9.20 -8.69 31.30
C GLN A 263 9.20 -9.90 32.23
N VAL A 264 9.51 -11.08 31.67
CA VAL A 264 9.44 -12.37 32.38
C VAL A 264 10.64 -13.25 32.11
N SER A 265 10.81 -14.26 32.96
CA SER A 265 11.78 -15.35 32.78
C SER A 265 11.26 -16.38 31.77
N THR A 266 12.18 -17.24 31.29
CA THR A 266 11.84 -18.35 30.38
C THR A 266 10.81 -19.30 30.95
N ASP A 267 10.88 -19.58 32.28
CA ASP A 267 9.94 -20.51 32.94
C ASP A 267 8.51 -19.93 32.97
N THR A 268 8.38 -18.63 33.27
CA THR A 268 7.09 -17.93 33.26
C THR A 268 6.51 -17.90 31.83
N PHE A 269 7.35 -17.65 30.81
CA PHE A 269 6.94 -17.73 29.42
C PHE A 269 6.29 -19.07 29.07
N GLN A 270 6.93 -20.22 29.45
CA GLN A 270 6.39 -21.53 29.14
C GLN A 270 5.01 -21.78 29.77
N GLN A 271 4.83 -21.35 31.04
CA GLN A 271 3.54 -21.44 31.73
C GLN A 271 2.45 -20.62 31.00
N VAL A 272 2.76 -19.37 30.65
CA VAL A 272 1.80 -18.51 29.93
C VAL A 272 1.52 -19.04 28.54
N ALA A 273 2.52 -19.53 27.80
CA ALA A 273 2.34 -20.12 26.49
C ALA A 273 1.40 -21.32 26.50
N GLN A 274 1.50 -22.18 27.54
CA GLN A 274 0.59 -23.31 27.71
C GLN A 274 -0.86 -22.85 28.02
N GLN A 275 -1.03 -21.87 28.91
CA GLN A 275 -2.34 -21.33 29.24
C GLN A 275 -2.99 -20.60 28.08
N ALA A 276 -2.18 -19.87 27.29
CA ALA A 276 -2.64 -19.09 26.16
C ALA A 276 -2.64 -19.88 24.82
N ALA A 277 -2.44 -21.20 24.86
CA ALA A 277 -2.37 -22.04 23.67
C ALA A 277 -3.46 -21.79 22.63
N PRO A 278 -4.75 -21.56 22.99
CA PRO A 278 -5.81 -21.25 22.03
C PRO A 278 -5.61 -19.94 21.25
N TYR A 279 -4.80 -19.04 21.75
CA TYR A 279 -4.55 -17.71 21.20
C TYR A 279 -3.14 -17.57 20.56
N MET A 280 -2.43 -18.69 20.45
CA MET A 280 -1.06 -18.72 19.91
C MET A 280 -1.06 -19.22 18.47
N THR A 281 -0.08 -18.76 17.70
CA THR A 281 0.13 -19.23 16.33
C THR A 281 0.93 -20.55 16.33
N TYR A 282 0.46 -21.54 15.60
CA TYR A 282 1.12 -22.84 15.43
C TYR A 282 1.46 -23.05 13.94
N ILE A 283 2.66 -23.57 13.68
CA ILE A 283 3.10 -24.01 12.37
C ILE A 283 3.35 -25.52 12.44
N ASN A 284 2.69 -26.30 11.59
CA ASN A 284 2.81 -27.76 11.57
C ASN A 284 2.62 -28.40 12.95
N ASN A 285 1.63 -27.93 13.71
CA ASN A 285 1.32 -28.36 15.09
C ASN A 285 2.43 -28.06 16.13
N THR A 286 3.42 -27.25 15.80
CA THR A 286 4.43 -26.75 16.76
C THR A 286 4.19 -25.27 17.00
N LEU A 287 4.48 -24.80 18.22
CA LEU A 287 4.45 -23.36 18.52
C LEU A 287 5.37 -22.64 17.55
N ALA A 288 4.91 -21.50 17.04
CA ALA A 288 5.72 -20.66 16.16
C ALA A 288 7.08 -20.31 16.82
N PRO A 289 8.15 -20.15 16.03
CA PRO A 289 9.48 -19.86 16.55
C PRO A 289 9.47 -18.67 17.53
N HIS A 290 10.33 -18.71 18.54
CA HIS A 290 10.46 -17.63 19.49
C HIS A 290 11.93 -17.39 19.84
N MET A 291 12.25 -16.17 20.24
CA MET A 291 13.57 -15.77 20.76
C MET A 291 13.37 -15.05 22.08
N HIS A 292 14.35 -15.16 22.99
CA HIS A 292 14.35 -14.45 24.27
C HIS A 292 15.29 -13.26 24.20
N VAL A 293 14.75 -12.06 23.94
CA VAL A 293 15.56 -10.83 23.80
C VAL A 293 14.96 -9.72 24.64
N ALA A 294 15.60 -9.44 25.77
CA ALA A 294 15.24 -8.29 26.59
C ALA A 294 15.81 -6.99 26.03
N ALA A 295 15.05 -5.91 26.10
CA ALA A 295 15.52 -4.60 25.69
C ALA A 295 16.68 -4.13 26.61
N PRO A 296 17.74 -3.55 26.03
CA PRO A 296 18.75 -2.84 26.83
C PRO A 296 18.09 -1.68 27.59
N SER A 297 18.58 -1.34 28.78
CA SER A 297 18.00 -0.33 29.66
C SER A 297 17.87 1.09 29.04
N TRP A 298 18.61 1.37 27.99
CA TRP A 298 18.58 2.65 27.25
C TRP A 298 17.63 2.65 26.05
N LEU A 299 16.99 1.51 25.74
CA LEU A 299 15.99 1.40 24.67
C LEU A 299 14.63 1.00 25.23
N PRO A 300 13.54 1.51 24.66
CA PRO A 300 12.20 1.16 25.11
C PRO A 300 11.83 -0.28 24.72
N ASN A 301 11.09 -0.95 25.61
CA ASN A 301 10.68 -2.35 25.42
C ASN A 301 9.89 -2.59 24.14
N TRP A 302 9.07 -1.62 23.70
CA TRP A 302 8.26 -1.75 22.50
C TRP A 302 9.06 -1.90 21.19
N LEU A 303 10.34 -1.56 21.19
CA LEU A 303 11.23 -1.86 20.05
C LEU A 303 11.57 -3.36 19.95
N PHE A 304 11.49 -4.11 21.02
CA PHE A 304 11.85 -5.52 21.05
C PHE A 304 10.65 -6.45 21.18
N GLY A 305 9.57 -5.96 21.77
CA GLY A 305 8.36 -6.74 21.95
C GLY A 305 7.11 -5.86 21.93
N MET A 306 6.15 -6.23 21.09
CA MET A 306 4.84 -5.62 21.04
C MET A 306 3.76 -6.70 21.09
N ASN A 307 2.68 -6.41 21.81
CA ASN A 307 1.53 -7.31 21.90
C ASN A 307 0.39 -6.93 20.96
N TYR A 308 0.57 -5.89 20.17
CA TYR A 308 -0.42 -5.41 19.22
C TYR A 308 -1.85 -5.33 19.79
N ALA A 309 -1.97 -4.78 21.00
CA ALA A 309 -3.26 -4.53 21.61
C ALA A 309 -4.12 -3.65 20.67
N HIS A 310 -5.42 -3.97 20.56
CA HIS A 310 -6.36 -3.35 19.62
C HIS A 310 -6.00 -3.56 18.13
N ASN A 311 -5.59 -4.77 17.77
CA ASN A 311 -5.25 -5.14 16.40
C ASN A 311 -6.50 -5.35 15.52
N VAL A 312 -6.37 -5.07 14.20
CA VAL A 312 -7.50 -5.18 13.25
C VAL A 312 -7.93 -6.60 12.95
N ASN A 313 -7.07 -7.60 13.20
CA ASN A 313 -7.35 -9.01 12.95
C ASN A 313 -8.12 -9.69 14.08
N HIS A 314 -8.32 -9.01 15.21
CA HIS A 314 -8.92 -9.59 16.42
C HIS A 314 -8.13 -10.82 16.94
N GLU A 315 -6.81 -10.83 16.72
CA GLU A 315 -5.95 -11.93 17.16
C GLU A 315 -5.52 -11.75 18.62
N GLY A 316 -5.39 -12.90 19.32
CA GLY A 316 -4.94 -12.96 20.70
C GLY A 316 -6.07 -13.07 21.73
N MET A 317 -5.75 -12.78 22.98
CA MET A 317 -6.68 -12.85 24.10
C MET A 317 -7.51 -11.57 24.24
N PRO A 318 -8.77 -11.68 24.76
CA PRO A 318 -9.58 -10.50 25.02
C PRO A 318 -8.97 -9.64 26.13
N LEU A 319 -9.06 -8.32 25.95
CA LEU A 319 -8.65 -7.33 26.94
C LEU A 319 -9.78 -7.08 27.96
N ILE A 320 -9.42 -6.95 29.25
CA ILE A 320 -10.36 -6.60 30.31
C ILE A 320 -10.71 -5.10 30.18
N ASP A 321 -11.95 -4.76 30.48
CA ASP A 321 -12.50 -3.40 30.49
C ASP A 321 -12.35 -2.64 29.15
N CYS A 322 -12.17 -3.37 28.04
CA CYS A 322 -12.11 -2.79 26.72
C CYS A 322 -13.51 -2.61 26.13
N VAL A 323 -13.78 -1.39 25.64
CA VAL A 323 -15.04 -1.04 24.97
C VAL A 323 -14.70 -0.68 23.50
N GLY A 324 -15.37 -1.31 22.55
CA GLY A 324 -15.19 -1.04 21.13
C GLY A 324 -15.00 -2.31 20.29
N ASN A 325 -14.61 -2.15 19.02
CA ASN A 325 -14.53 -3.26 18.07
C ASN A 325 -13.21 -4.05 18.17
N TYR A 326 -12.14 -3.45 18.70
CA TYR A 326 -10.79 -4.03 18.67
C TYR A 326 -10.30 -4.27 20.11
N CYS A 327 -10.79 -5.33 20.74
CA CYS A 327 -10.55 -5.62 22.16
C CYS A 327 -9.71 -6.89 22.36
N THR A 328 -8.67 -7.07 21.57
CA THR A 328 -7.75 -8.21 21.67
C THR A 328 -6.29 -7.77 21.73
N ALA A 329 -5.45 -8.58 22.34
CA ALA A 329 -3.99 -8.42 22.35
C ALA A 329 -3.32 -9.79 22.29
N LEU A 330 -2.14 -9.86 21.67
CA LEU A 330 -1.34 -11.08 21.69
C LEU A 330 -0.90 -11.41 23.11
N PRO A 331 -1.06 -12.67 23.58
CA PRO A 331 -0.70 -13.07 24.95
C PRO A 331 0.81 -12.98 25.23
N ILE A 332 1.60 -13.13 24.19
CA ILE A 332 3.06 -13.03 24.21
C ILE A 332 3.47 -11.99 23.17
N SER A 333 4.43 -11.16 23.50
CA SER A 333 4.91 -10.16 22.57
C SER A 333 5.60 -10.78 21.36
N VAL A 334 5.56 -10.07 20.25
CA VAL A 334 6.22 -10.40 18.99
C VAL A 334 7.20 -9.28 18.60
N PHE A 335 8.18 -9.60 17.77
CA PHE A 335 9.04 -8.55 17.20
C PHE A 335 8.24 -7.68 16.24
N PRO A 336 8.29 -6.33 16.36
CA PRO A 336 7.53 -5.42 15.49
C PRO A 336 8.20 -5.28 14.10
N THR A 337 8.24 -6.37 13.34
CA THR A 337 8.89 -6.41 12.01
C THR A 337 8.39 -5.34 11.05
N PRO A 338 7.07 -4.99 10.99
CA PRO A 338 6.63 -3.91 10.10
C PRO A 338 7.27 -2.55 10.43
N LEU A 339 7.56 -2.30 11.70
CA LEU A 339 8.27 -1.08 12.11
C LEU A 339 9.73 -1.10 11.64
N TYR A 340 10.41 -2.25 11.77
CA TYR A 340 11.79 -2.40 11.30
C TYR A 340 11.87 -2.22 9.79
N GLU A 341 10.99 -2.89 9.04
CA GLU A 341 10.87 -2.73 7.59
C GLU A 341 10.65 -1.26 7.22
N ALA A 342 9.73 -0.57 7.89
CA ALA A 342 9.44 0.84 7.62
C ALA A 342 10.67 1.73 7.79
N VAL A 343 11.38 1.59 8.92
CA VAL A 343 12.58 2.38 9.22
C VAL A 343 13.68 2.10 8.20
N VAL A 344 13.97 0.82 7.93
CA VAL A 344 14.99 0.43 6.95
C VAL A 344 14.64 0.94 5.56
N CYS A 345 13.40 0.80 5.10
CA CYS A 345 12.97 1.28 3.78
C CYS A 345 13.05 2.80 3.64
N ILE A 346 12.74 3.57 4.70
CA ILE A 346 12.91 5.03 4.69
C ILE A 346 14.40 5.41 4.60
N LEU A 347 15.28 4.70 5.30
CA LEU A 347 16.73 4.89 5.18
C LEU A 347 17.24 4.52 3.78
N LEU A 348 16.80 3.40 3.22
CA LEU A 348 17.15 2.98 1.86
C LEU A 348 16.60 3.94 0.81
N PHE A 349 15.40 4.50 1.02
CA PHE A 349 14.90 5.59 0.19
C PHE A 349 15.85 6.80 0.18
N THR A 350 16.30 7.25 1.36
CA THR A 350 17.23 8.40 1.43
C THR A 350 18.54 8.12 0.70
N LEU A 351 19.03 6.89 0.76
CA LEU A 351 20.21 6.42 0.05
C LEU A 351 19.98 6.45 -1.47
N LEU A 352 18.89 5.83 -1.96
CA LEU A 352 18.53 5.83 -3.39
C LEU A 352 18.30 7.26 -3.90
N TRP A 353 17.63 8.12 -3.10
CA TRP A 353 17.42 9.51 -3.45
C TRP A 353 18.71 10.30 -3.58
N LYS A 354 19.70 10.02 -2.76
CA LYS A 354 21.05 10.60 -2.83
C LYS A 354 21.83 10.09 -4.06
N TRP A 355 21.67 8.81 -4.38
CA TRP A 355 22.38 8.15 -5.48
C TRP A 355 21.76 8.38 -6.86
N ARG A 356 20.50 8.86 -6.96
CA ARG A 356 19.77 9.01 -8.22
C ARG A 356 20.48 9.84 -9.31
N THR A 357 21.40 10.71 -8.89
CA THR A 357 22.20 11.53 -9.80
C THR A 357 23.54 10.92 -10.18
N ARG A 358 23.96 9.84 -9.50
CA ARG A 358 25.25 9.19 -9.74
C ARG A 358 25.19 8.13 -10.83
N PHE A 359 24.01 7.56 -11.04
CA PHE A 359 23.83 6.52 -12.04
C PHE A 359 23.40 7.13 -13.37
N SER A 360 24.16 6.83 -14.42
CA SER A 360 23.93 7.39 -15.77
C SER A 360 23.26 6.39 -16.73
N ARG A 361 23.41 5.10 -16.47
CA ARG A 361 22.88 4.05 -17.36
C ARG A 361 21.41 3.73 -17.01
N PRO A 362 20.55 3.48 -18.02
CA PRO A 362 19.17 3.03 -17.80
C PRO A 362 19.10 1.74 -16.98
N LEU A 363 18.12 1.61 -16.13
CA LEU A 363 17.87 0.51 -15.20
C LEU A 363 18.93 0.34 -14.08
N GLN A 364 19.95 1.20 -13.98
CA GLN A 364 20.99 1.06 -12.97
C GLN A 364 20.47 1.42 -11.58
N LEU A 365 19.71 2.50 -11.44
CA LEU A 365 19.09 2.88 -10.17
C LEU A 365 17.98 1.91 -9.77
N PHE A 366 17.20 1.45 -10.74
CA PHE A 366 16.17 0.43 -10.52
C PHE A 366 16.78 -0.92 -10.11
N GLY A 367 17.89 -1.32 -10.72
CA GLY A 367 18.65 -2.51 -10.32
C GLY A 367 19.16 -2.41 -8.88
N CYS A 368 19.69 -1.23 -8.51
CA CYS A 368 20.08 -0.96 -7.12
C CYS A 368 18.89 -1.08 -6.16
N TYR A 369 17.73 -0.51 -6.51
CA TYR A 369 16.48 -0.65 -5.74
C TYR A 369 16.09 -2.11 -5.55
N LEU A 370 16.10 -2.93 -6.61
CA LEU A 370 15.75 -4.35 -6.52
C LEU A 370 16.69 -5.12 -5.61
N MET A 371 18.00 -4.85 -5.67
CA MET A 371 18.98 -5.48 -4.79
C MET A 371 18.75 -5.10 -3.32
N LEU A 372 18.54 -3.83 -3.04
CA LEU A 372 18.32 -3.33 -1.67
C LEU A 372 17.00 -3.82 -1.10
N ASN A 373 15.92 -3.81 -1.89
CA ASN A 373 14.61 -4.31 -1.47
C ASN A 373 14.64 -5.83 -1.26
N GLY A 374 15.31 -6.58 -2.15
CA GLY A 374 15.49 -8.02 -1.98
C GLY A 374 16.31 -8.36 -0.74
N ALA A 375 17.40 -7.62 -0.48
CA ALA A 375 18.21 -7.83 0.72
C ALA A 375 17.42 -7.51 2.01
N GLU A 376 16.71 -6.37 2.05
CA GLU A 376 15.85 -6.01 3.17
C GLU A 376 14.84 -7.12 3.44
N ARG A 377 14.11 -7.56 2.41
CA ARG A 377 13.09 -8.60 2.54
C ARG A 377 13.67 -9.93 3.01
N PHE A 378 14.85 -10.30 2.52
CA PHE A 378 15.54 -11.54 2.92
C PHE A 378 15.89 -11.52 4.41
N PHE A 379 16.46 -10.42 4.91
CA PHE A 379 16.86 -10.33 6.32
C PHE A 379 15.68 -10.26 7.29
N VAL A 380 14.61 -9.54 6.91
CA VAL A 380 13.41 -9.47 7.74
C VAL A 380 12.70 -10.82 7.82
N GLU A 381 12.73 -11.60 6.74
CA GLU A 381 12.12 -12.93 6.72
C GLU A 381 12.69 -13.89 7.75
N LEU A 382 13.96 -13.74 8.14
CA LEU A 382 14.60 -14.55 9.18
C LEU A 382 13.92 -14.44 10.56
N ILE A 383 13.20 -13.36 10.81
CA ILE A 383 12.48 -13.11 12.07
C ILE A 383 10.96 -13.04 11.87
N ARG A 384 10.45 -13.55 10.74
CA ARG A 384 9.00 -13.64 10.46
C ARG A 384 8.49 -15.07 10.62
N VAL A 385 7.18 -15.18 10.83
CA VAL A 385 6.48 -16.46 10.93
C VAL A 385 5.86 -16.79 9.58
N ASN A 386 6.56 -17.55 8.74
CA ASN A 386 6.09 -17.98 7.44
C ASN A 386 6.29 -19.47 7.20
N SER A 387 5.44 -20.07 6.36
CA SER A 387 5.56 -21.45 5.95
C SER A 387 6.81 -21.65 5.09
N GLN A 388 7.57 -22.69 5.40
CA GLN A 388 8.79 -23.06 4.68
C GLN A 388 8.51 -24.21 3.70
N TYR A 389 9.15 -24.20 2.55
CA TYR A 389 9.19 -25.34 1.65
C TYR A 389 10.21 -26.36 2.14
N ASP A 390 9.90 -27.64 2.01
CA ASP A 390 10.86 -28.70 2.31
C ASP A 390 11.56 -29.16 1.01
N TRP A 391 12.84 -28.73 0.85
CA TRP A 391 13.70 -29.16 -0.26
C TRP A 391 14.82 -30.08 0.23
N GLY A 392 14.59 -30.78 1.34
CA GLY A 392 15.53 -31.71 1.95
C GLY A 392 16.58 -31.03 2.83
N PHE A 393 17.60 -30.40 2.27
CA PHE A 393 18.64 -29.70 3.04
C PHE A 393 18.41 -28.18 3.18
N LEU A 394 17.45 -27.63 2.44
CA LEU A 394 17.06 -26.23 2.52
C LEU A 394 15.55 -26.13 2.80
N HIS A 395 15.19 -25.20 3.68
CA HIS A 395 13.81 -24.94 4.04
C HIS A 395 13.46 -23.45 3.79
N PRO A 396 13.56 -22.96 2.53
CA PRO A 396 13.32 -21.56 2.24
C PRO A 396 11.83 -21.22 2.32
N THR A 397 11.54 -19.98 2.68
CA THR A 397 10.20 -19.41 2.51
C THR A 397 10.00 -18.93 1.07
N GLN A 398 8.74 -18.73 0.67
CA GLN A 398 8.43 -18.12 -0.62
C GLN A 398 9.09 -16.73 -0.76
N ALA A 399 9.08 -15.96 0.31
CA ALA A 399 9.62 -14.61 0.32
C ALA A 399 11.16 -14.59 0.16
N GLU A 400 11.87 -15.55 0.75
CA GLU A 400 13.34 -15.70 0.57
C GLU A 400 13.69 -16.01 -0.89
N ILE A 401 12.95 -16.94 -1.54
CA ILE A 401 13.16 -17.27 -2.95
C ILE A 401 12.97 -16.03 -3.82
N ILE A 402 11.89 -15.29 -3.61
CA ILE A 402 11.60 -14.08 -4.37
C ILE A 402 12.65 -12.99 -4.11
N ALA A 403 13.10 -12.83 -2.87
CA ALA A 403 14.16 -11.89 -2.51
C ALA A 403 15.46 -12.19 -3.26
N VAL A 404 15.87 -13.45 -3.34
CA VAL A 404 17.04 -13.88 -4.12
C VAL A 404 16.85 -13.62 -5.63
N CYS A 405 15.66 -13.87 -6.16
CA CYS A 405 15.33 -13.55 -7.56
C CYS A 405 15.42 -12.04 -7.82
N LEU A 406 14.86 -11.21 -6.93
CA LEU A 406 14.93 -9.75 -7.06
C LEU A 406 16.37 -9.24 -7.01
N MET A 407 17.19 -9.75 -6.08
CA MET A 407 18.61 -9.41 -6.02
C MET A 407 19.36 -9.80 -7.29
N SER A 408 19.07 -10.97 -7.84
CA SER A 408 19.72 -11.48 -9.07
C SER A 408 19.34 -10.63 -10.28
N ILE A 409 18.05 -10.32 -10.45
CA ILE A 409 17.55 -9.44 -11.52
C ILE A 409 18.11 -8.02 -11.34
N GLY A 410 18.16 -7.53 -10.12
CA GLY A 410 18.74 -6.23 -9.79
C GLY A 410 20.21 -6.14 -10.14
N ALA A 411 20.99 -7.16 -9.81
CA ALA A 411 22.39 -7.26 -10.18
C ALA A 411 22.58 -7.31 -11.70
N TYR A 412 21.76 -8.07 -12.41
CA TYR A 412 21.79 -8.09 -13.87
C TYR A 412 21.55 -6.69 -14.45
N PHE A 413 20.54 -5.94 -14.00
CA PHE A 413 20.28 -4.58 -14.49
C PHE A 413 21.39 -3.60 -14.10
N PHE A 414 21.95 -3.74 -12.91
CA PHE A 414 23.01 -2.87 -12.43
C PHE A 414 24.31 -3.02 -13.23
N PHE A 415 24.71 -4.25 -13.57
CA PHE A 415 25.96 -4.57 -14.25
C PHE A 415 25.82 -4.68 -15.77
N ARG A 416 24.61 -4.68 -16.33
CA ARG A 416 24.35 -4.76 -17.77
C ARG A 416 25.13 -3.67 -18.50
N LYS A 417 25.93 -4.05 -19.49
CA LYS A 417 26.63 -3.12 -20.38
C LYS A 417 25.62 -2.47 -21.34
N GLU A 418 25.73 -1.18 -21.58
CA GLU A 418 24.98 -0.52 -22.65
C GLU A 418 25.29 -1.18 -24.01
N GLN A 419 24.30 -1.72 -24.66
CA GLN A 419 24.40 -1.97 -26.08
C GLN A 419 24.33 -0.61 -26.78
N LYS A 420 25.45 -0.14 -27.33
CA LYS A 420 25.43 1.00 -28.25
C LYS A 420 24.51 0.63 -29.39
N ILE A 421 23.30 1.19 -29.40
CA ILE A 421 22.44 1.14 -30.59
C ILE A 421 23.23 1.95 -31.64
N GLN A 422 23.87 1.27 -32.57
CA GLN A 422 24.33 1.90 -33.81
C GLN A 422 23.06 2.36 -34.52
N ILE A 423 22.79 3.65 -34.47
CA ILE A 423 21.76 4.27 -35.31
C ILE A 423 22.33 4.17 -36.74
N PRO A 424 21.62 3.52 -37.67
CA PRO A 424 22.06 3.43 -39.05
C PRO A 424 22.08 4.79 -39.75
#